data_3b805dceb9a2bec00665affa707ebf6f
#
_entry.id   3b805dceb9a2bec00665affa707ebf6f
#
_cell.length_a   1.000
_cell.length_b   1.000
_cell.length_c   1.000
_cell.angle_alpha   90.00
_cell.angle_beta   90.00
_cell.angle_gamma   90.00
#
_symmetry.space_group_name_H-M   'P 1'
#
loop_
_entity.id
_entity.type
_entity.pdbx_description
1 polymer ?
#
loop_
_entity_poly.entity_id
_entity_poly.type
_entity_poly.pdbx_seq_one_letter_code
_entity_poly.pdbx_strand_id
1 'polypeptide(L)'
;MSGWKLGLDGFVTHFMVSGPQEEPYFNEAKDKNQLRYEAYLRSVIAEHKPVGETGEILVGAKSRLNEEWKYYYDSGSCFVNISTFYSVMRHIHFDIATVLETSSDIDVTAALWSYAAVDVYCNGRLEGALKQPVYKPIQKKELTLHLKAGRNLIYLACENLGVRDTRSVAGLQILNHKDEIKVSIPDEACADAAAVAEAFLESA
;
A
#
# COMPACT_ATOMS: atom_id res chain seq x y z
N MET A 1 -9.31 -11.44 19.71
CA MET A 1 -8.62 -10.48 18.83
C MET A 1 -9.67 -9.60 18.20
N SER A 2 -9.60 -8.31 18.43
CA SER A 2 -10.48 -7.33 17.82
C SER A 2 -9.96 -7.04 16.42
N GLY A 3 -10.60 -7.58 15.41
CA GLY A 3 -10.33 -7.21 14.02
C GLY A 3 -11.45 -6.33 13.49
N TRP A 4 -11.14 -5.44 12.58
CA TRP A 4 -12.14 -4.63 11.89
C TRP A 4 -12.81 -5.42 10.77
N LYS A 5 -14.02 -5.02 10.42
CA LYS A 5 -14.67 -5.46 9.18
C LYS A 5 -14.02 -4.74 8.00
N LEU A 6 -14.16 -5.32 6.81
CA LEU A 6 -13.87 -4.60 5.57
C LEU A 6 -14.75 -3.35 5.48
N GLY A 7 -14.21 -2.28 4.94
CA GLY A 7 -14.94 -1.06 4.65
C GLY A 7 -15.95 -1.23 3.51
N LEU A 8 -16.52 -0.10 3.09
CA LEU A 8 -17.49 -0.06 2.00
C LEU A 8 -16.97 -0.83 0.77
N ASP A 9 -17.85 -1.60 0.13
CA ASP A 9 -17.57 -2.41 -1.05
C ASP A 9 -16.41 -3.41 -0.93
N GLY A 10 -15.97 -3.71 0.30
CA GLY A 10 -14.91 -4.67 0.56
C GLY A 10 -13.52 -4.06 0.57
N PHE A 11 -13.39 -2.75 0.67
CA PHE A 11 -12.07 -2.12 0.79
C PHE A 11 -11.44 -2.38 2.17
N VAL A 12 -10.14 -2.61 2.15
CA VAL A 12 -9.32 -2.58 3.35
C VAL A 12 -9.08 -1.12 3.72
N THR A 13 -9.26 -0.77 4.99
CA THR A 13 -9.19 0.63 5.45
C THR A 13 -8.13 0.88 6.51
N HIS A 14 -7.59 -0.18 7.11
CA HIS A 14 -6.60 -0.10 8.18
C HIS A 14 -5.25 -0.61 7.71
N PHE A 15 -4.24 0.22 7.84
CA PHE A 15 -2.91 -0.06 7.32
C PHE A 15 -1.80 0.42 8.26
N MET A 16 -0.64 -0.15 8.09
CA MET A 16 0.64 0.44 8.46
C MET A 16 1.27 1.00 7.20
N VAL A 17 1.81 2.21 7.27
CA VAL A 17 2.44 2.90 6.15
C VAL A 17 3.83 3.38 6.56
N SER A 18 4.80 3.16 5.69
CA SER A 18 6.16 3.69 5.84
C SER A 18 6.60 4.42 4.59
N GLY A 19 7.25 5.55 4.78
CA GLY A 19 7.65 6.45 3.69
C GLY A 19 6.83 7.76 3.66
N PRO A 20 7.00 8.57 2.62
CA PRO A 20 7.82 8.31 1.43
C PRO A 20 9.32 8.42 1.71
N GLN A 21 10.11 7.50 1.17
CA GLN A 21 11.53 7.72 0.92
C GLN A 21 11.69 8.37 -0.44
N GLU A 22 12.45 9.44 -0.51
CA GLU A 22 12.63 10.23 -1.73
C GLU A 22 14.08 10.22 -2.19
N GLU A 23 14.31 9.82 -3.43
CA GLU A 23 15.61 9.90 -4.06
C GLU A 23 15.60 10.92 -5.20
N PRO A 24 16.69 11.71 -5.37
CA PRO A 24 16.79 12.57 -6.53
C PRO A 24 16.74 11.76 -7.81
N TYR A 25 15.86 12.14 -8.73
CA TYR A 25 15.87 11.57 -10.07
C TYR A 25 16.80 12.38 -10.95
N PHE A 26 17.92 11.78 -11.31
CA PHE A 26 18.89 12.38 -12.22
C PHE A 26 18.73 11.80 -13.63
N ASN A 27 18.47 12.68 -14.57
CA ASN A 27 18.60 12.35 -15.98
C ASN A 27 19.45 13.46 -16.63
N GLU A 28 20.32 13.06 -17.53
CA GLU A 28 21.19 13.97 -18.30
C GLU A 28 20.43 14.79 -19.36
N ALA A 29 19.14 14.54 -19.54
CA ALA A 29 18.35 15.25 -20.52
C ALA A 29 18.20 16.73 -20.16
N LYS A 30 18.40 17.58 -21.15
CA LYS A 30 18.49 19.04 -21.00
C LYS A 30 17.13 19.73 -20.90
N ASP A 31 16.04 19.07 -21.24
CA ASP A 31 14.68 19.61 -21.24
C ASP A 31 13.79 18.94 -20.18
N LYS A 32 13.33 19.72 -19.20
CA LYS A 32 12.47 19.25 -18.11
C LYS A 32 11.12 18.66 -18.60
N ASN A 33 10.60 19.10 -19.73
CA ASN A 33 9.33 18.58 -20.25
C ASN A 33 9.54 17.24 -20.96
N GLN A 34 10.63 17.10 -21.67
CA GLN A 34 11.01 15.82 -22.31
C GLN A 34 11.34 14.77 -21.25
N LEU A 35 12.05 15.15 -20.17
CA LEU A 35 12.29 14.30 -19.01
C LEU A 35 11.02 13.75 -18.40
N ARG A 36 10.02 14.61 -18.19
CA ARG A 36 8.73 14.26 -17.63
C ARG A 36 7.99 13.23 -18.51
N TYR A 37 7.99 13.48 -19.80
CA TYR A 37 7.35 12.60 -20.78
C TYR A 37 8.08 11.25 -20.89
N GLU A 38 9.39 11.25 -20.99
CA GLU A 38 10.20 10.04 -21.09
C GLU A 38 10.16 9.21 -19.79
N ALA A 39 10.11 9.83 -18.62
CA ALA A 39 9.99 9.14 -17.35
C ALA A 39 8.64 8.39 -17.21
N TYR A 40 7.57 8.93 -17.78
CA TYR A 40 6.29 8.23 -17.82
C TYR A 40 6.20 7.19 -18.96
N LEU A 41 6.92 7.36 -20.04
CA LEU A 41 6.94 6.40 -21.16
C LEU A 41 7.91 5.26 -20.91
N ARG A 42 9.05 5.53 -20.31
CA ARG A 42 9.98 4.49 -19.88
C ARG A 42 9.53 4.03 -18.51
N SER A 43 9.35 2.73 -18.36
CA SER A 43 9.22 2.16 -17.03
C SER A 43 10.38 2.68 -16.17
N VAL A 44 10.11 3.65 -15.31
CA VAL A 44 11.10 4.17 -14.37
C VAL A 44 11.56 3.03 -13.44
N ILE A 45 10.70 2.05 -13.33
CA ILE A 45 10.86 0.85 -12.51
C ILE A 45 11.06 -0.31 -13.46
N ALA A 46 12.29 -0.46 -13.92
CA ALA A 46 12.63 -1.51 -14.89
C ALA A 46 12.42 -2.91 -14.31
N GLU A 47 12.69 -3.09 -13.03
CA GLU A 47 12.50 -4.35 -12.31
C GLU A 47 12.16 -4.07 -10.85
N HIS A 48 11.03 -4.61 -10.39
CA HIS A 48 10.74 -4.66 -8.96
C HIS A 48 11.73 -5.62 -8.31
N LYS A 49 12.52 -5.11 -7.40
CA LYS A 49 13.38 -5.97 -6.59
C LYS A 49 12.50 -6.71 -5.58
N PRO A 50 12.72 -8.02 -5.39
CA PRO A 50 12.05 -8.73 -4.32
C PRO A 50 12.22 -7.96 -3.01
N VAL A 51 11.13 -7.76 -2.31
CA VAL A 51 11.17 -7.22 -0.95
C VAL A 51 11.87 -8.28 -0.10
N GLY A 52 13.02 -7.94 0.46
CA GLY A 52 13.71 -8.78 1.43
C GLY A 52 12.87 -8.98 2.70
N GLU A 53 13.48 -9.41 3.77
CA GLU A 53 12.81 -9.47 5.07
C GLU A 53 12.25 -8.08 5.41
N THR A 54 10.95 -8.02 5.69
CA THR A 54 10.25 -6.76 5.95
C THR A 54 10.62 -6.14 7.29
N GLY A 55 11.35 -6.88 8.13
CA GLY A 55 11.63 -6.50 9.51
C GLY A 55 10.37 -6.49 10.38
N GLU A 56 10.46 -5.89 11.55
CA GLU A 56 9.30 -5.67 12.42
C GLU A 56 8.43 -4.52 11.86
N ILE A 57 7.15 -4.78 11.71
CA ILE A 57 6.16 -3.78 11.28
C ILE A 57 5.39 -3.30 12.52
N LEU A 58 6.03 -2.43 13.28
CA LEU A 58 5.49 -1.84 14.50
C LEU A 58 5.52 -0.31 14.38
N VAL A 59 4.59 0.37 15.02
CA VAL A 59 4.58 1.84 15.04
C VAL A 59 5.91 2.38 15.59
N GLY A 60 6.56 3.25 14.83
CA GLY A 60 7.86 3.84 15.15
C GLY A 60 9.09 2.98 14.79
N ALA A 61 8.91 1.70 14.46
CA ALA A 61 10.00 0.87 13.94
C ALA A 61 10.43 1.32 12.54
N LYS A 62 11.70 1.15 12.21
CA LYS A 62 12.24 1.47 10.88
C LYS A 62 11.92 0.35 9.88
N SER A 63 11.39 0.75 8.74
CA SER A 63 11.16 -0.14 7.59
C SER A 63 12.45 -0.36 6.78
N ARG A 64 12.36 -1.18 5.73
CA ARG A 64 13.41 -1.32 4.71
C ARG A 64 13.79 0.00 4.03
N LEU A 65 12.92 0.99 4.07
CA LEU A 65 13.14 2.32 3.51
C LEU A 65 13.86 3.26 4.51
N ASN A 66 14.20 2.78 5.70
CA ASN A 66 14.72 3.58 6.81
C ASN A 66 13.76 4.69 7.28
N GLU A 67 12.48 4.56 6.93
CA GLU A 67 11.38 5.40 7.37
C GLU A 67 10.58 4.70 8.47
N GLU A 68 9.92 5.46 9.34
CA GLU A 68 9.14 4.89 10.44
C GLU A 68 7.79 4.37 9.96
N TRP A 69 7.38 3.21 10.49
CA TRP A 69 6.03 2.71 10.35
C TRP A 69 5.05 3.56 11.15
N LYS A 70 3.92 3.93 10.51
CA LYS A 70 2.82 4.69 11.11
C LYS A 70 1.51 3.98 10.84
N TYR A 71 0.62 3.97 11.82
CA TYR A 71 -0.75 3.55 11.59
C TYR A 71 -1.45 4.55 10.69
N TYR A 72 -2.22 4.03 9.74
CA TYR A 72 -2.99 4.81 8.77
C TYR A 72 -4.43 4.33 8.71
N TYR A 73 -5.34 5.24 8.94
CA TYR A 73 -6.77 5.09 8.75
C TYR A 73 -7.33 6.41 8.22
N ASP A 74 -8.19 6.35 7.22
CA ASP A 74 -8.90 7.52 6.68
C ASP A 74 -10.38 7.15 6.51
N SER A 75 -11.25 7.71 7.36
CA SER A 75 -12.69 7.49 7.33
C SER A 75 -13.38 8.05 6.06
N GLY A 76 -12.74 8.97 5.37
CA GLY A 76 -13.24 9.60 4.14
C GLY A 76 -12.76 8.93 2.85
N SER A 77 -11.82 7.99 2.95
CA SER A 77 -11.20 7.36 1.78
C SER A 77 -10.92 5.89 2.01
N CYS A 78 -11.08 5.10 0.96
CA CYS A 78 -10.68 3.70 0.94
C CYS A 78 -9.22 3.49 0.50
N PHE A 79 -8.45 4.56 0.39
CA PHE A 79 -7.09 4.54 -0.16
C PHE A 79 -6.09 5.13 0.83
N VAL A 80 -4.93 4.50 0.90
CA VAL A 80 -3.74 5.17 1.45
C VAL A 80 -3.33 6.26 0.46
N ASN A 81 -3.22 7.49 0.94
CA ASN A 81 -2.85 8.65 0.13
C ASN A 81 -1.70 9.41 0.80
N ILE A 82 -0.51 9.29 0.23
CA ILE A 82 0.70 10.01 0.67
C ILE A 82 1.15 11.02 -0.39
N SER A 83 0.22 11.49 -1.23
CA SER A 83 0.53 12.42 -2.29
C SER A 83 1.03 13.76 -1.73
N THR A 84 2.02 14.33 -2.39
CA THR A 84 2.52 15.66 -2.10
C THR A 84 2.97 16.37 -3.38
N PHE A 85 3.33 17.63 -3.28
CA PHE A 85 3.82 18.41 -4.41
C PHE A 85 5.34 18.33 -4.51
N TYR A 86 5.84 17.99 -5.69
CA TYR A 86 7.27 17.88 -5.99
C TYR A 86 7.70 18.98 -6.97
N SER A 87 8.46 19.96 -6.48
CA SER A 87 9.04 21.03 -7.33
C SER A 87 10.19 20.50 -8.20
N VAL A 88 10.84 19.43 -7.76
CA VAL A 88 11.91 18.71 -8.48
C VAL A 88 11.53 17.25 -8.56
N MET A 89 11.85 16.60 -9.68
CA MET A 89 11.56 15.18 -9.85
C MET A 89 12.24 14.32 -8.79
N ARG A 90 11.48 13.40 -8.22
CA ARG A 90 11.93 12.44 -7.22
C ARG A 90 11.51 11.04 -7.61
N HIS A 91 12.34 10.05 -7.33
CA HIS A 91 11.94 8.66 -7.23
C HIS A 91 11.42 8.43 -5.82
N ILE A 92 10.21 7.92 -5.72
CA ILE A 92 9.49 7.79 -4.45
C ILE A 92 9.26 6.33 -4.16
N HIS A 93 9.62 5.90 -2.95
CA HIS A 93 9.31 4.59 -2.42
C HIS A 93 8.43 4.72 -1.19
N PHE A 94 7.44 3.88 -1.07
CA PHE A 94 6.63 3.75 0.15
C PHE A 94 6.10 2.34 0.28
N ASP A 95 5.92 1.92 1.51
CA ASP A 95 5.43 0.60 1.84
C ASP A 95 4.13 0.66 2.62
N ILE A 96 3.25 -0.28 2.34
CA ILE A 96 1.96 -0.41 3.01
C ILE A 96 1.84 -1.85 3.49
N ALA A 97 1.36 -2.04 4.71
CA ALA A 97 1.12 -3.36 5.27
C ALA A 97 -0.23 -3.43 5.97
N THR A 98 -0.89 -4.56 5.86
CA THR A 98 -2.12 -4.88 6.58
C THR A 98 -2.16 -6.38 6.88
N VAL A 99 -3.06 -6.81 7.73
CA VAL A 99 -3.29 -8.22 8.02
C VAL A 99 -4.72 -8.58 7.65
N LEU A 100 -4.88 -9.65 6.88
CA LEU A 100 -6.17 -10.26 6.64
C LEU A 100 -6.28 -11.55 7.46
N GLU A 101 -7.34 -11.68 8.23
CA GLU A 101 -7.59 -12.84 9.08
C GLU A 101 -8.77 -13.64 8.54
N THR A 102 -8.60 -14.96 8.46
CA THR A 102 -9.65 -15.90 8.04
C THR A 102 -9.62 -17.17 8.89
N SER A 103 -10.74 -17.87 8.98
CA SER A 103 -10.86 -19.10 9.77
C SER A 103 -10.36 -20.35 9.04
N SER A 104 -10.18 -20.29 7.73
CA SER A 104 -9.78 -21.41 6.87
C SER A 104 -8.87 -20.97 5.75
N ASP A 105 -8.17 -21.93 5.14
CA ASP A 105 -7.43 -21.66 3.89
C ASP A 105 -8.41 -21.32 2.78
N ILE A 106 -8.26 -20.14 2.18
CA ILE A 106 -9.13 -19.66 1.09
C ILE A 106 -8.35 -18.87 0.04
N ASP A 107 -8.82 -18.99 -1.20
CA ASP A 107 -8.36 -18.13 -2.29
C ASP A 107 -9.30 -16.93 -2.46
N VAL A 108 -8.75 -15.75 -2.32
CA VAL A 108 -9.52 -14.51 -2.34
C VAL A 108 -9.19 -13.71 -3.59
N THR A 109 -10.22 -13.34 -4.34
CA THR A 109 -10.07 -12.38 -5.42
C THR A 109 -10.01 -10.98 -4.82
N ALA A 110 -8.92 -10.28 -5.09
CA ALA A 110 -8.71 -8.90 -4.67
C ALA A 110 -8.45 -7.98 -5.86
N ALA A 111 -8.83 -6.72 -5.75
CA ALA A 111 -8.47 -5.69 -6.70
C ALA A 111 -7.46 -4.73 -6.06
N LEU A 112 -6.30 -4.60 -6.69
CA LEU A 112 -5.30 -3.60 -6.39
C LEU A 112 -5.59 -2.33 -7.19
N TRP A 113 -5.68 -1.20 -6.51
CA TRP A 113 -5.88 0.11 -7.10
C TRP A 113 -4.68 0.99 -6.81
N SER A 114 -4.05 1.60 -7.81
CA SER A 114 -2.93 2.52 -7.57
C SER A 114 -2.62 3.43 -8.75
N TYR A 115 -2.03 4.58 -8.45
CA TYR A 115 -1.29 5.40 -9.42
C TYR A 115 0.20 5.01 -9.46
N ALA A 116 0.71 4.40 -8.41
CA ALA A 116 2.08 3.92 -8.31
C ALA A 116 2.25 2.54 -8.99
N ALA A 117 3.48 2.16 -9.25
CA ALA A 117 3.84 0.77 -9.43
C ALA A 117 3.80 0.08 -8.05
N VAL A 118 3.28 -1.14 -7.99
CA VAL A 118 3.08 -1.85 -6.72
C VAL A 118 3.32 -3.33 -6.92
N ASP A 119 4.16 -3.91 -6.08
CA ASP A 119 4.24 -5.35 -5.88
C ASP A 119 3.42 -5.74 -4.64
N VAL A 120 2.56 -6.74 -4.79
CA VAL A 120 1.70 -7.24 -3.71
C VAL A 120 2.20 -8.60 -3.25
N TYR A 121 2.51 -8.68 -1.97
CA TYR A 121 2.95 -9.92 -1.32
C TYR A 121 1.91 -10.39 -0.30
N CYS A 122 1.68 -11.69 -0.24
CA CYS A 122 0.95 -12.36 0.82
C CYS A 122 1.89 -13.33 1.53
N ASN A 123 2.13 -13.13 2.82
CA ASN A 123 3.04 -13.96 3.61
C ASN A 123 4.43 -14.13 2.95
N GLY A 124 4.96 -13.05 2.35
CA GLY A 124 6.24 -13.01 1.66
C GLY A 124 6.24 -13.56 0.22
N ARG A 125 5.12 -14.13 -0.26
CA ARG A 125 4.99 -14.59 -1.64
C ARG A 125 4.40 -13.49 -2.52
N LEU A 126 5.02 -13.22 -3.67
CA LEU A 126 4.51 -12.30 -4.67
C LEU A 126 3.23 -12.86 -5.32
N GLU A 127 2.12 -12.14 -5.17
CA GLU A 127 0.81 -12.53 -5.72
C GLU A 127 0.45 -11.74 -6.98
N GLY A 128 1.00 -10.57 -7.14
CA GLY A 128 0.77 -9.76 -8.33
C GLY A 128 1.44 -8.41 -8.29
N ALA A 129 1.40 -7.70 -9.43
CA ALA A 129 2.03 -6.39 -9.54
C ALA A 129 1.32 -5.47 -10.54
N LEU A 130 1.36 -4.17 -10.26
CA LEU A 130 1.24 -3.08 -11.22
C LEU A 130 2.65 -2.59 -11.53
N LYS A 131 3.14 -2.81 -12.75
CA LYS A 131 4.57 -2.64 -13.07
C LYS A 131 5.00 -1.22 -13.39
N GLN A 132 4.05 -0.32 -13.59
CA GLN A 132 4.36 1.05 -14.01
C GLN A 132 3.50 2.06 -13.26
N PRO A 133 4.05 3.20 -12.84
CA PRO A 133 3.23 4.29 -12.36
C PRO A 133 2.46 4.93 -13.50
N VAL A 134 1.30 5.50 -13.21
CA VAL A 134 0.49 6.24 -14.16
C VAL A 134 0.08 7.59 -13.60
N TYR A 135 -0.11 8.57 -14.47
CA TYR A 135 -0.62 9.87 -14.05
C TYR A 135 -2.14 9.88 -13.91
N LYS A 136 -2.86 9.34 -14.89
CA LYS A 136 -4.32 9.18 -14.96
C LYS A 136 -4.69 8.17 -16.05
N PRO A 137 -5.80 7.45 -15.95
CA PRO A 137 -6.61 7.22 -14.74
C PRO A 137 -5.91 6.32 -13.71
N ILE A 138 -6.50 6.16 -12.53
CA ILE A 138 -6.02 5.16 -11.57
C ILE A 138 -6.07 3.76 -12.19
N GLN A 139 -5.03 2.97 -11.96
CA GLN A 139 -4.99 1.59 -12.41
C GLN A 139 -5.79 0.70 -11.47
N LYS A 140 -6.43 -0.31 -12.03
CA LYS A 140 -7.03 -1.42 -11.31
C LYS A 140 -6.50 -2.73 -11.87
N LYS A 141 -6.10 -3.65 -11.00
CA LYS A 141 -5.71 -5.01 -11.36
C LYS A 141 -6.30 -6.00 -10.39
N GLU A 142 -6.98 -7.01 -10.91
CA GLU A 142 -7.43 -8.15 -10.11
C GLU A 142 -6.29 -9.15 -9.95
N LEU A 143 -6.21 -9.74 -8.76
CA LEU A 143 -5.22 -10.74 -8.39
C LEU A 143 -5.86 -11.72 -7.39
N THR A 144 -5.24 -12.89 -7.22
CA THR A 144 -5.64 -13.86 -6.22
C THR A 144 -4.70 -13.79 -5.03
N LEU A 145 -5.25 -13.65 -3.84
CA LEU A 145 -4.52 -13.80 -2.58
C LEU A 145 -4.78 -15.19 -2.03
N HIS A 146 -3.73 -15.94 -1.76
CA HIS A 146 -3.82 -17.27 -1.16
C HIS A 146 -3.67 -17.16 0.35
N LEU A 147 -4.80 -17.01 1.04
CA LEU A 147 -4.83 -16.85 2.49
C LEU A 147 -4.80 -18.23 3.19
N LYS A 148 -4.04 -18.28 4.27
CA LYS A 148 -4.04 -19.41 5.22
C LYS A 148 -4.96 -19.13 6.40
N ALA A 149 -5.45 -20.16 7.05
CA ALA A 149 -6.18 -20.01 8.29
C ALA A 149 -5.35 -19.22 9.32
N GLY A 150 -5.96 -18.21 9.92
CA GLY A 150 -5.31 -17.28 10.84
C GLY A 150 -4.92 -15.95 10.15
N ARG A 151 -3.82 -15.39 10.58
CA ARG A 151 -3.33 -14.06 10.17
C ARG A 151 -2.46 -14.16 8.90
N ASN A 152 -2.75 -13.32 7.94
CA ASN A 152 -2.00 -13.24 6.68
C ASN A 152 -1.49 -11.82 6.49
N LEU A 153 -0.17 -11.65 6.48
CA LEU A 153 0.46 -10.37 6.19
C LEU A 153 0.35 -10.06 4.70
N ILE A 154 -0.33 -8.97 4.39
CA ILE A 154 -0.36 -8.40 3.06
C ILE A 154 0.58 -7.19 3.05
N TYR A 155 1.52 -7.21 2.12
CA TYR A 155 2.53 -6.16 2.00
C TYR A 155 2.55 -5.61 0.58
N LEU A 156 2.46 -4.30 0.45
CA LEU A 156 2.52 -3.58 -0.82
C LEU A 156 3.80 -2.76 -0.86
N ALA A 157 4.71 -3.12 -1.76
CA ALA A 157 5.90 -2.34 -2.05
C ALA A 157 5.60 -1.40 -3.21
N CYS A 158 5.61 -0.10 -2.96
CA CYS A 158 5.15 0.91 -3.90
C CYS A 158 6.32 1.78 -4.37
N GLU A 159 6.32 2.07 -5.67
CA GLU A 159 7.25 3.01 -6.29
C GLU A 159 6.51 3.99 -7.20
N ASN A 160 6.92 5.25 -7.16
CA ASN A 160 6.32 6.28 -7.99
C ASN A 160 7.36 7.31 -8.44
N LEU A 161 6.98 8.08 -9.45
CA LEU A 161 7.74 9.26 -9.88
C LEU A 161 7.06 10.53 -9.38
N GLY A 162 7.69 11.20 -8.44
CA GLY A 162 7.22 12.47 -7.89
C GLY A 162 7.51 13.63 -8.83
N VAL A 163 6.48 14.12 -9.51
CA VAL A 163 6.54 15.29 -10.41
C VAL A 163 5.33 16.16 -10.16
N ARG A 164 5.52 17.34 -9.61
CA ARG A 164 4.44 18.29 -9.28
C ARG A 164 3.40 17.63 -8.35
N ASP A 165 2.15 17.54 -8.80
CA ASP A 165 0.98 16.99 -8.11
C ASP A 165 0.80 15.47 -8.34
N THR A 166 1.90 14.72 -8.45
CA THR A 166 1.85 13.27 -8.63
C THR A 166 1.10 12.62 -7.46
N ARG A 167 0.19 11.72 -7.81
CA ARG A 167 -0.63 11.01 -6.84
C ARG A 167 0.06 9.72 -6.41
N SER A 168 0.43 9.65 -5.15
CA SER A 168 0.96 8.45 -4.50
C SER A 168 -0.15 7.82 -3.66
N VAL A 169 -1.02 7.07 -4.36
CA VAL A 169 -2.23 6.48 -3.80
C VAL A 169 -2.26 4.99 -4.11
N ALA A 170 -2.58 4.18 -3.12
CA ALA A 170 -2.82 2.76 -3.30
C ALA A 170 -3.95 2.26 -2.39
N GLY A 171 -4.64 1.20 -2.82
CA GLY A 171 -5.71 0.58 -2.05
C GLY A 171 -5.92 -0.88 -2.46
N LEU A 172 -6.47 -1.64 -1.54
CA LEU A 172 -6.81 -3.04 -1.72
C LEU A 172 -8.29 -3.26 -1.46
N GLN A 173 -8.97 -3.89 -2.40
CA GLN A 173 -10.40 -4.23 -2.31
C GLN A 173 -10.59 -5.73 -2.41
N ILE A 174 -11.26 -6.32 -1.46
CA ILE A 174 -11.64 -7.73 -1.46
C ILE A 174 -12.95 -7.87 -2.23
N LEU A 175 -12.99 -8.76 -3.23
CA LEU A 175 -14.14 -8.88 -4.12
C LEU A 175 -15.07 -10.05 -3.77
N ASN A 176 -14.53 -11.13 -3.16
CA ASN A 176 -15.30 -12.28 -2.70
C ASN A 176 -14.97 -12.60 -1.23
N HIS A 177 -15.67 -13.50 -0.59
CA HIS A 177 -15.45 -13.92 0.81
C HIS A 177 -15.40 -12.77 1.84
N LYS A 178 -16.08 -11.66 1.55
CA LYS A 178 -15.98 -10.43 2.35
C LYS A 178 -16.38 -10.62 3.81
N ASP A 179 -17.37 -11.46 4.07
CA ASP A 179 -17.89 -11.70 5.42
C ASP A 179 -17.01 -12.67 6.23
N GLU A 180 -16.11 -13.39 5.57
CA GLU A 180 -15.18 -14.35 6.18
C GLU A 180 -13.85 -13.73 6.58
N ILE A 181 -13.62 -12.47 6.17
CA ILE A 181 -12.34 -11.77 6.35
C ILE A 181 -12.49 -10.67 7.37
N LYS A 182 -11.57 -10.66 8.31
CA LYS A 182 -11.33 -9.52 9.22
C LYS A 182 -10.02 -8.84 8.86
N VAL A 183 -9.99 -7.55 9.09
CA VAL A 183 -8.79 -6.73 8.89
C VAL A 183 -8.14 -6.46 10.24
N SER A 184 -6.84 -6.53 10.28
CA SER A 184 -6.03 -6.10 11.42
C SER A 184 -4.73 -5.46 10.88
N ILE A 185 -3.86 -5.03 11.77
CA ILE A 185 -2.53 -4.53 11.40
C ILE A 185 -1.44 -5.37 12.06
N PRO A 186 -0.21 -5.37 11.52
CA PRO A 186 0.89 -6.14 12.10
C PRO A 186 1.19 -5.80 13.56
N ASP A 187 1.09 -4.54 13.95
CA ASP A 187 1.25 -4.07 15.32
C ASP A 187 -0.04 -4.32 16.14
N GLU A 188 -0.08 -5.43 16.86
CA GLU A 188 -1.25 -5.83 17.65
C GLU A 188 -1.59 -4.82 18.75
N ALA A 189 -0.60 -4.26 19.41
CA ALA A 189 -0.82 -3.26 20.46
C ALA A 189 -1.43 -1.97 19.90
N CYS A 190 -0.99 -1.53 18.73
CA CYS A 190 -1.58 -0.39 18.04
C CYS A 190 -2.98 -0.72 17.53
N ALA A 191 -3.22 -1.93 17.02
CA ALA A 191 -4.52 -2.37 16.56
C ALA A 191 -5.57 -2.30 17.68
N ASP A 192 -5.24 -2.78 18.87
CA ASP A 192 -6.13 -2.74 20.02
C ASP A 192 -6.43 -1.30 20.48
N ALA A 193 -5.42 -0.43 20.52
CA ALA A 193 -5.59 0.98 20.87
C ALA A 193 -6.46 1.72 19.84
N ALA A 194 -6.27 1.47 18.56
CA ALA A 194 -7.05 2.08 17.48
C ALA A 194 -8.53 1.62 17.52
N ALA A 195 -8.78 0.34 17.76
CA ALA A 195 -10.14 -0.21 17.89
C ALA A 195 -10.91 0.42 19.05
N VAL A 196 -10.25 0.69 20.18
CA VAL A 196 -10.86 1.38 21.33
C VAL A 196 -11.18 2.83 20.97
N ALA A 197 -10.28 3.52 20.27
CA ALA A 197 -10.51 4.91 19.88
C ALA A 197 -11.68 5.06 18.89
N GLU A 198 -11.80 4.15 17.92
CA GLU A 198 -12.91 4.15 16.97
C GLU A 198 -14.26 3.84 17.64
N ALA A 199 -14.31 2.83 18.50
CA ALA A 199 -15.51 2.51 19.24
C ALA A 199 -15.99 3.70 20.13
N PHE A 200 -15.05 4.48 20.64
CA PHE A 200 -15.36 5.70 21.40
C PHE A 200 -15.96 6.81 20.52
N LEU A 201 -15.43 6.98 19.31
CA LEU A 201 -15.94 7.98 18.35
C LEU A 201 -17.32 7.61 17.80
N GLU A 202 -17.60 6.33 17.58
CA GLU A 202 -18.91 5.86 17.13
C GLU A 202 -19.99 5.95 18.21
N SER A 203 -19.62 6.03 19.48
CA SER A 203 -20.54 6.13 20.63
C SER A 203 -20.84 7.56 21.06
N ALA A 204 -20.16 8.53 20.50
CA ALA A 204 -20.28 9.96 20.82
C ALA A 204 -21.20 10.68 19.81
#